data_87f0931e85102edaf8ec6bea7510f149
#
_entry.id   87f0931e85102edaf8ec6bea7510f149
#
_cell.length_a   1.000
_cell.length_b   1.000
_cell.length_c   1.000
_cell.angle_alpha   90.00
_cell.angle_beta   90.00
_cell.angle_gamma   90.00
#
_symmetry.space_group_name_H-M   'P 1'
#
loop_
_entity.id
_entity.type
_entity.pdbx_description
1 polymer ?
#
loop_
_entity_poly.entity_id
_entity_poly.type
_entity_poly.pdbx_seq_one_letter_code
_entity_poly.pdbx_strand_id
1 'polypeptide(L)'
;MNPLRWLWRQMFEDEEVREPAPDEVVCLAEVEGEGTAEMWCGMLEQRGIHSMAKNVSAIAYMRHGSPWEVHVLYRDLARARELL
;
A
#
# COMPACT_ATOMS: atom_id res chain seq x y z
N MET A 1 16.53 -9.72 31.36
CA MET A 1 16.17 -10.10 30.01
C MET A 1 14.69 -10.44 29.94
N ASN A 2 13.96 -9.76 29.09
CA ASN A 2 12.51 -9.93 28.99
C ASN A 2 12.17 -10.99 27.94
N PRO A 3 11.66 -12.18 28.34
CA PRO A 3 11.35 -13.25 27.39
C PRO A 3 10.24 -12.89 26.40
N LEU A 4 9.35 -11.97 26.77
CA LEU A 4 8.30 -11.48 25.87
C LEU A 4 8.87 -10.66 24.71
N ARG A 5 9.94 -9.92 24.99
CA ARG A 5 10.61 -9.12 23.97
C ARG A 5 11.27 -10.00 22.92
N TRP A 6 11.82 -11.14 23.32
CA TRP A 6 12.43 -12.10 22.42
C TRP A 6 11.39 -12.76 21.52
N LEU A 7 10.24 -13.13 22.06
CA LEU A 7 9.13 -13.71 21.33
C LEU A 7 8.56 -12.72 20.31
N TRP A 8 8.42 -11.47 20.74
CA TRP A 8 7.95 -10.38 19.87
C TRP A 8 8.88 -10.20 18.67
N ARG A 9 10.17 -10.24 18.94
CA ARG A 9 11.18 -10.11 17.92
C ARG A 9 11.10 -11.23 16.89
N GLN A 10 10.91 -12.46 17.32
CA GLN A 10 10.77 -13.59 16.40
C GLN A 10 9.49 -13.57 15.60
N MET A 11 8.41 -13.09 16.17
CA MET A 11 7.13 -13.04 15.47
C MET A 11 7.07 -11.95 14.41
N PHE A 12 7.72 -10.82 14.63
CA PHE A 12 7.59 -9.65 13.77
C PHE A 12 8.83 -9.37 12.92
N GLU A 13 10.02 -9.73 13.36
CA GLU A 13 11.22 -9.50 12.55
C GLU A 13 11.29 -10.34 11.29
N ASP A 14 10.73 -11.53 11.31
CA ASP A 14 10.71 -12.41 10.14
C ASP A 14 9.83 -11.84 9.00
N GLU A 15 8.86 -11.01 9.35
CA GLU A 15 8.00 -10.34 8.38
C GLU A 15 8.55 -8.98 7.95
N GLU A 16 9.22 -8.26 8.86
CA GLU A 16 9.71 -6.90 8.60
C GLU A 16 11.07 -6.85 7.93
N VAL A 17 11.90 -7.87 8.14
CA VAL A 17 13.27 -7.89 7.61
C VAL A 17 13.29 -8.14 6.11
N ARG A 18 12.22 -8.68 5.57
CA ARG A 18 12.16 -8.99 4.16
C ARG A 18 11.74 -7.78 3.35
N GLU A 19 12.71 -7.17 2.69
CA GLU A 19 12.42 -6.09 1.75
C GLU A 19 11.64 -6.64 0.57
N PRO A 20 10.56 -5.97 0.12
CA PRO A 20 9.82 -6.41 -1.04
C PRO A 20 10.69 -6.43 -2.30
N ALA A 21 10.40 -7.36 -3.20
CA ALA A 21 11.07 -7.40 -4.50
C ALA A 21 10.70 -6.15 -5.31
N PRO A 22 11.57 -5.69 -6.22
CA PRO A 22 11.27 -4.48 -7.01
C PRO A 22 9.97 -4.57 -7.82
N ASP A 23 9.60 -5.76 -8.25
CA ASP A 23 8.38 -6.01 -9.03
C ASP A 23 7.18 -6.41 -8.16
N GLU A 24 7.33 -6.40 -6.85
CA GLU A 24 6.24 -6.68 -5.93
C GLU A 24 5.30 -5.49 -5.83
N VAL A 25 4.00 -5.77 -5.80
CA VAL A 25 2.98 -4.74 -5.68
C VAL A 25 2.80 -4.37 -4.22
N VAL A 26 2.88 -3.08 -3.91
CA VAL A 26 2.75 -2.58 -2.55
C VAL A 26 1.71 -1.45 -2.51
N CYS A 27 1.11 -1.25 -1.34
CA CYS A 27 0.13 -0.18 -1.15
C CYS A 27 0.84 1.17 -1.00
N LEU A 28 0.47 2.11 -1.88
CA LEU A 28 0.97 3.48 -1.81
C LEU A 28 0.15 4.32 -0.83
N ALA A 29 -1.17 4.25 -0.94
CA ALA A 29 -2.06 5.07 -0.15
C ALA A 29 -3.47 4.48 -0.13
N GLU A 30 -4.22 4.83 0.90
CA GLU A 30 -5.65 4.53 0.99
C GLU A 30 -6.41 5.83 0.71
N VAL A 31 -7.38 5.76 -0.18
CA VAL A 31 -8.20 6.92 -0.56
C VAL A 31 -9.66 6.57 -0.44
N GLU A 32 -10.51 7.58 -0.35
CA GLU A 32 -11.94 7.38 -0.30
C GLU A 32 -12.56 7.52 -1.70
N GLY A 33 -13.29 6.48 -2.10
CA GLY A 33 -14.04 6.49 -3.34
C GLY A 33 -13.24 6.05 -4.56
N GLU A 34 -13.96 5.43 -5.49
CA GLU A 34 -13.39 4.94 -6.75
C GLU A 34 -12.84 6.07 -7.62
N GLY A 35 -13.59 7.18 -7.69
CA GLY A 35 -13.18 8.32 -8.50
C GLY A 35 -11.85 8.91 -8.09
N THR A 36 -11.62 9.01 -6.77
CA THR A 36 -10.35 9.49 -6.23
C THR A 36 -9.21 8.53 -6.55
N ALA A 37 -9.48 7.22 -6.40
CA ALA A 37 -8.48 6.20 -6.72
C ALA A 37 -8.11 6.23 -8.21
N GLU A 38 -9.08 6.37 -9.09
CA GLU A 38 -8.85 6.48 -10.53
C GLU A 38 -8.06 7.73 -10.89
N MET A 39 -8.36 8.85 -10.23
CA MET A 39 -7.64 10.10 -10.43
C MET A 39 -6.16 9.95 -10.05
N TRP A 40 -5.89 9.30 -8.95
CA TRP A 40 -4.51 9.04 -8.52
C TRP A 40 -3.78 8.12 -9.49
N CYS A 41 -4.45 7.06 -9.93
CA CYS A 41 -3.87 6.14 -10.91
C CYS A 41 -3.57 6.85 -12.23
N GLY A 42 -4.48 7.70 -12.69
CA GLY A 42 -4.26 8.50 -13.91
C GLY A 42 -3.07 9.44 -13.79
N MET A 43 -2.95 10.11 -12.64
CA MET A 43 -1.82 11.01 -12.38
C MET A 43 -0.47 10.25 -12.37
N LEU A 44 -0.44 9.09 -11.72
CA LEU A 44 0.76 8.26 -11.66
C LEU A 44 1.13 7.73 -13.03
N GLU A 45 0.14 7.31 -13.80
CA GLU A 45 0.37 6.79 -15.15
C GLU A 45 0.96 7.85 -16.08
N GLN A 46 0.52 9.11 -15.95
CA GLN A 46 1.10 10.22 -16.70
C GLN A 46 2.58 10.44 -16.39
N ARG A 47 3.02 9.98 -15.23
CA ARG A 47 4.41 10.07 -14.80
C ARG A 47 5.20 8.78 -15.07
N GLY A 48 4.60 7.85 -15.82
CA GLY A 48 5.24 6.58 -16.15
C GLY A 48 5.25 5.56 -15.03
N ILE A 49 4.40 5.72 -14.03
CA ILE A 49 4.30 4.79 -12.92
C ILE A 49 3.03 3.95 -13.07
N HIS A 50 3.19 2.65 -13.20
CA HIS A 50 2.06 1.74 -13.21
C HIS A 50 1.42 1.66 -11.84
N SER A 51 0.10 1.80 -11.80
CA SER A 51 -0.65 1.73 -10.56
C SER A 51 -1.92 0.93 -10.75
N MET A 52 -2.48 0.48 -9.63
CA MET A 52 -3.71 -0.30 -9.60
C MET A 52 -4.56 0.15 -8.43
N ALA A 53 -5.84 0.38 -8.69
CA ALA A 53 -6.81 0.69 -7.65
C ALA A 53 -7.50 -0.60 -7.21
N LYS A 54 -7.58 -0.80 -5.89
CA LYS A 54 -8.21 -1.98 -5.32
C LYS A 54 -9.25 -1.56 -4.29
N ASN A 55 -10.47 -2.10 -4.42
CA ASN A 55 -11.52 -1.87 -3.44
C ASN A 55 -11.32 -2.79 -2.23
N VAL A 56 -11.31 -2.21 -1.04
CA VAL A 56 -11.18 -2.96 0.21
C VAL A 56 -12.59 -3.27 0.73
N SER A 57 -13.33 -4.06 -0.04
CA SER A 57 -14.74 -4.33 0.22
C SER A 57 -15.02 -5.08 1.51
N ALA A 58 -14.07 -5.89 1.98
CA ALA A 58 -14.25 -6.65 3.22
C ALA A 58 -14.43 -5.76 4.45
N ILE A 59 -13.95 -4.51 4.37
CA ILE A 59 -14.03 -3.55 5.47
C ILE A 59 -15.06 -2.47 5.18
N ALA A 60 -15.49 -2.34 3.93
CA ALA A 60 -16.32 -1.24 3.46
C ALA A 60 -17.66 -1.12 4.21
N TYR A 61 -18.29 -2.23 4.55
CA TYR A 61 -19.58 -2.18 5.25
C TYR A 61 -19.46 -1.81 6.73
N MET A 62 -18.26 -1.85 7.29
CA MET A 62 -17.98 -1.47 8.67
C MET A 62 -17.57 0.00 8.80
N ARG A 63 -17.33 0.67 7.68
CA ARG A 63 -16.94 2.08 7.63
C ARG A 63 -17.95 2.86 6.80
N HIS A 64 -18.11 4.14 7.16
CA HIS A 64 -18.83 5.06 6.28
C HIS A 64 -17.91 5.44 5.13
N GLY A 65 -18.29 5.06 3.91
CA GLY A 65 -17.51 5.32 2.72
C GLY A 65 -17.01 4.05 2.05
N SER A 66 -16.37 4.20 0.92
CA SER A 66 -15.80 3.10 0.15
C SER A 66 -14.27 3.26 0.12
N PRO A 67 -13.54 2.57 1.01
CA PRO A 67 -12.09 2.67 1.01
C PRO A 67 -11.50 1.97 -0.21
N TRP A 68 -10.59 2.65 -0.87
CA TRP A 68 -9.84 2.13 -2.01
C TRP A 68 -8.36 2.26 -1.74
N GLU A 69 -7.60 1.28 -2.16
CA GLU A 69 -6.15 1.31 -2.05
C GLU A 69 -5.54 1.51 -3.43
N VAL A 70 -4.55 2.40 -3.49
CA VAL A 70 -3.75 2.61 -4.69
C VAL A 70 -2.45 1.86 -4.52
N HIS A 71 -2.17 0.93 -5.42
CA HIS A 71 -0.99 0.07 -5.38
C HIS A 71 -0.04 0.42 -6.50
N VAL A 72 1.25 0.35 -6.22
CA VAL A 72 2.32 0.54 -7.19
C VAL A 72 3.36 -0.55 -7.02
N LEU A 73 4.28 -0.66 -7.98
CA LEU A 73 5.42 -1.55 -7.82
C LEU A 73 6.38 -0.97 -6.78
N TYR A 74 7.00 -1.83 -6.02
CA TYR A 74 7.91 -1.39 -4.95
C TYR A 74 9.02 -0.49 -5.48
N ARG A 75 9.57 -0.80 -6.65
CA ARG A 75 10.62 0.02 -7.27
C ARG A 75 10.17 1.46 -7.54
N ASP A 76 8.87 1.69 -7.68
CA ASP A 76 8.30 3.00 -7.95
C ASP A 76 7.76 3.70 -6.70
N LEU A 77 7.80 3.03 -5.55
CA LEU A 77 7.16 3.53 -4.34
C LEU A 77 7.70 4.88 -3.88
N ALA A 78 9.02 5.02 -3.82
CA ALA A 78 9.64 6.28 -3.39
C ALA A 78 9.30 7.41 -4.35
N ARG A 79 9.35 7.14 -5.64
CA ARG A 79 9.04 8.11 -6.69
C ARG A 79 7.57 8.51 -6.65
N ALA A 80 6.69 7.53 -6.42
CA ALA A 80 5.26 7.80 -6.30
C ALA A 80 4.95 8.67 -5.09
N ARG A 81 5.62 8.43 -3.98
CA ARG A 81 5.45 9.24 -2.77
C ARG A 81 5.85 10.68 -2.97
N GLU A 82 6.86 10.94 -3.79
CA GLU A 82 7.30 12.29 -4.08
C GLU A 82 6.27 13.09 -4.89
N LEU A 83 5.38 12.42 -5.60
CA LEU A 83 4.35 13.06 -6.40
C LEU A 83 3.10 13.46 -5.61
N LEU A 84 3.04 13.08 -4.35
CA LEU A 84 1.87 13.34 -3.49
C LEU A 84 2.01 14.61 -2.66
#